data_928404677fd70a1b19414f861a5dee1e
#
_entry.id   928404677fd70a1b19414f861a5dee1e
#
_cell.length_a   1.000
_cell.length_b   1.000
_cell.length_c   1.000
_cell.angle_alpha   90.00
_cell.angle_beta   90.00
_cell.angle_gamma   90.00
#
_symmetry.space_group_name_H-M   'P 1'
#
loop_
_entity.id
_entity.type
_entity.pdbx_description
1 polymer ?
#
loop_
_entity_poly.entity_id
_entity_poly.type
_entity_poly.pdbx_seq_one_letter_code
_entity_poly.pdbx_strand_id
1 'polypeptide(L)'
;IVRTQLENWEKAGAEACGNIQFVTYSKLMLLAEDELALLCPEYIVLDEFHRCGAEKWGQGVQRLLAAYPRAGLLGLSATNVRYLDNRRDMAQELFEGHIASYMTLGEAVVRGILPAPVYVSSVYSYRQSLEAYEKKVKAVRGAGQGAQSARYLEALRRALEKADGLPRIIARHIPNKEGRYICFCAGFAHMRSMMEAAREWFAPVDAAPHIYSVYTDAPDASEDFQRFKADSSGHLKLLFCIDMLNEGIHVEGVDGVFMFRPTVSPIIYKQQLGRALAAGAKHAPVIFDVVNNFENLYSISALQEEMETAVQQLYTEGRLSEVVTERFTLIDEVQECRVLFEKLNESLRSGWQQYYEAAKAYAQKHGNLLAPRRFKTEDGLALGE
;
A
#
# COMPACT_ATOMS: atom_id res chain seq x y z
N ILE A 1 -2.68 -19.72 9.11
CA ILE A 1 -2.84 -19.84 7.65
C ILE A 1 -1.50 -20.22 7.01
N VAL A 2 -0.45 -19.41 7.15
CA VAL A 2 0.88 -19.70 6.58
C VAL A 2 1.42 -21.05 7.05
N ARG A 3 1.30 -21.35 8.36
CA ARG A 3 1.73 -22.64 8.93
C ARG A 3 0.97 -23.82 8.32
N THR A 4 -0.34 -23.72 8.17
CA THR A 4 -1.17 -24.78 7.58
C THR A 4 -0.86 -24.99 6.09
N GLN A 5 -0.57 -23.93 5.36
CA GLN A 5 -0.14 -24.03 3.96
C GLN A 5 1.24 -24.68 3.84
N LEU A 6 2.20 -24.30 4.69
CA LEU A 6 3.52 -24.93 4.73
C LEU A 6 3.41 -26.42 5.06
N GLU A 7 2.60 -26.80 6.07
CA GLU A 7 2.35 -28.20 6.43
C GLU A 7 1.70 -28.99 5.26
N ASN A 8 0.79 -28.37 4.50
CA ASN A 8 0.19 -28.97 3.32
C ASN A 8 1.19 -29.11 2.16
N TRP A 9 2.07 -28.13 1.98
CA TRP A 9 3.13 -28.17 0.98
C TRP A 9 4.22 -29.19 1.38
N GLU A 10 4.60 -29.27 2.65
CA GLU A 10 5.51 -30.32 3.15
C GLU A 10 4.95 -31.71 2.86
N LYS A 11 3.65 -31.93 3.07
CA LYS A 11 2.99 -33.19 2.76
C LYS A 11 2.93 -33.49 1.25
N ALA A 12 2.58 -32.51 0.44
CA ALA A 12 2.55 -32.63 -1.02
C ALA A 12 3.97 -32.76 -1.60
N GLY A 13 4.93 -32.04 -1.06
CA GLY A 13 6.32 -32.02 -1.51
C GLY A 13 7.08 -33.30 -1.17
N ALA A 14 6.78 -33.96 -0.03
CA ALA A 14 7.35 -35.25 0.33
C ALA A 14 6.98 -36.37 -0.67
N GLU A 15 5.82 -36.26 -1.31
CA GLU A 15 5.41 -37.21 -2.34
C GLU A 15 5.88 -36.83 -3.75
N ALA A 16 6.01 -35.52 -4.06
CA ALA A 16 6.30 -35.04 -5.43
C ALA A 16 7.77 -34.63 -5.68
N CYS A 17 8.52 -34.22 -4.66
CA CYS A 17 9.84 -33.57 -4.80
C CYS A 17 10.81 -33.98 -3.67
N GLY A 18 10.89 -35.19 -3.27
CA GLY A 18 11.68 -35.88 -2.21
C GLY A 18 12.81 -35.19 -1.44
N ASN A 19 13.26 -33.99 -1.83
CA ASN A 19 14.45 -33.27 -1.31
C ASN A 19 14.19 -31.78 -0.99
N ILE A 20 12.94 -31.34 -0.84
CA ILE A 20 12.65 -29.93 -0.50
C ILE A 20 12.16 -29.85 0.95
N GLN A 21 12.83 -29.03 1.76
CA GLN A 21 12.42 -28.69 3.12
C GLN A 21 11.96 -27.24 3.21
N PHE A 22 10.77 -27.00 3.76
CA PHE A 22 10.25 -25.68 4.04
C PHE A 22 10.47 -25.33 5.50
N VAL A 23 11.17 -24.21 5.74
CA VAL A 23 11.48 -23.71 7.09
C VAL A 23 11.08 -22.27 7.19
N THR A 24 10.24 -21.89 8.16
CA THR A 24 9.94 -20.48 8.40
C THR A 24 11.12 -19.77 9.05
N TYR A 25 11.30 -18.47 8.84
CA TYR A 25 12.33 -17.69 9.53
C TYR A 25 12.22 -17.78 11.05
N SER A 26 11.00 -17.86 11.59
CA SER A 26 10.78 -18.05 13.03
C SER A 26 11.25 -19.42 13.52
N LYS A 27 11.03 -20.49 12.75
CA LYS A 27 11.53 -21.84 13.07
C LYS A 27 13.04 -21.88 12.94
N LEU A 28 13.62 -21.34 11.87
CA LEU A 28 15.06 -21.27 11.64
C LEU A 28 15.81 -20.59 12.80
N MET A 29 15.23 -19.52 13.34
CA MET A 29 15.78 -18.81 14.51
C MET A 29 15.86 -19.72 15.76
N LEU A 30 14.93 -20.68 15.92
CA LEU A 30 14.80 -21.53 17.10
C LEU A 30 15.52 -22.88 16.94
N LEU A 31 16.01 -23.24 15.74
CA LEU A 31 16.72 -24.49 15.54
C LEU A 31 18.00 -24.55 16.38
N ALA A 32 18.21 -25.70 17.05
CA ALA A 32 19.46 -26.01 17.72
C ALA A 32 20.57 -26.29 16.69
N GLU A 33 21.84 -26.23 17.08
CA GLU A 33 22.96 -26.41 16.16
C GLU A 33 23.02 -27.80 15.53
N ASP A 34 22.64 -28.85 16.27
CA ASP A 34 22.53 -30.19 15.79
C ASP A 34 21.37 -30.38 14.79
N GLU A 35 20.22 -29.74 15.02
CA GLU A 35 19.11 -29.71 14.05
C GLU A 35 19.50 -28.96 12.79
N LEU A 36 20.18 -27.81 12.95
CA LEU A 36 20.67 -27.02 11.81
C LEU A 36 21.67 -27.84 10.96
N ALA A 37 22.55 -28.63 11.61
CA ALA A 37 23.55 -29.48 10.94
C ALA A 37 22.93 -30.65 10.13
N LEU A 38 21.70 -31.01 10.40
CA LEU A 38 20.99 -32.07 9.69
C LEU A 38 20.32 -31.60 8.39
N LEU A 39 20.21 -30.30 8.15
CA LEU A 39 19.53 -29.78 6.96
C LEU A 39 20.28 -30.09 5.66
N CYS A 40 21.60 -30.06 5.67
CA CYS A 40 22.51 -30.37 4.55
C CYS A 40 22.03 -29.87 3.17
N PRO A 41 21.66 -28.59 3.00
CA PRO A 41 21.12 -28.09 1.74
C PRO A 41 22.21 -27.96 0.67
N GLU A 42 21.90 -28.37 -0.57
CA GLU A 42 22.67 -27.99 -1.76
C GLU A 42 22.33 -26.58 -2.24
N TYR A 43 21.06 -26.19 -2.07
CA TYR A 43 20.51 -24.86 -2.40
C TYR A 43 19.71 -24.31 -1.24
N ILE A 44 19.87 -23.02 -0.99
CA ILE A 44 19.09 -22.24 -0.01
C ILE A 44 18.30 -21.20 -0.79
N VAL A 45 16.96 -21.25 -0.68
CA VAL A 45 16.07 -20.25 -1.26
C VAL A 45 15.48 -19.40 -0.13
N LEU A 46 15.77 -18.11 -0.14
CA LEU A 46 15.22 -17.14 0.82
C LEU A 46 14.04 -16.41 0.18
N ASP A 47 12.82 -16.82 0.52
CA ASP A 47 11.60 -16.14 0.06
C ASP A 47 11.35 -14.89 0.91
N GLU A 48 10.96 -13.78 0.25
CA GLU A 48 10.83 -12.46 0.87
C GLU A 48 12.09 -12.04 1.66
N PHE A 49 13.27 -12.21 1.02
CA PHE A 49 14.57 -12.02 1.67
C PHE A 49 14.78 -10.62 2.28
N HIS A 50 14.00 -9.62 1.87
CA HIS A 50 14.03 -8.29 2.50
C HIS A 50 13.71 -8.37 4.02
N ARG A 51 13.04 -9.42 4.47
CA ARG A 51 12.73 -9.67 5.88
C ARG A 51 13.93 -10.15 6.70
N CYS A 52 14.93 -10.71 6.05
CA CYS A 52 16.16 -11.19 6.70
C CYS A 52 16.95 -10.06 7.40
N GLY A 53 16.67 -8.80 7.08
CA GLY A 53 17.21 -7.64 7.78
C GLY A 53 16.68 -7.46 9.21
N ALA A 54 15.61 -8.17 9.64
CA ALA A 54 15.17 -8.16 11.03
C ALA A 54 16.21 -8.82 11.93
N GLU A 55 16.57 -8.18 13.04
CA GLU A 55 17.67 -8.60 13.90
C GLU A 55 17.65 -10.11 14.24
N LYS A 56 16.52 -10.59 14.77
CA LYS A 56 16.39 -12.00 15.16
C LYS A 56 16.34 -12.96 13.96
N TRP A 57 15.63 -12.62 12.90
CA TRP A 57 15.54 -13.47 11.71
C TRP A 57 16.84 -13.47 10.93
N GLY A 58 17.51 -12.31 10.85
CA GLY A 58 18.84 -12.19 10.24
C GLY A 58 19.86 -13.06 10.92
N GLN A 59 19.86 -13.15 12.25
CA GLN A 59 20.74 -14.06 12.99
C GLN A 59 20.51 -15.54 12.61
N GLY A 60 19.25 -15.98 12.49
CA GLY A 60 18.93 -17.33 12.04
C GLY A 60 19.46 -17.62 10.63
N VAL A 61 19.27 -16.68 9.70
CA VAL A 61 19.77 -16.80 8.33
C VAL A 61 21.30 -16.80 8.29
N GLN A 62 21.97 -15.93 9.04
CA GLN A 62 23.44 -15.90 9.11
C GLN A 62 24.02 -17.21 9.64
N ARG A 63 23.39 -17.82 10.67
CA ARG A 63 23.78 -19.14 11.18
C ARG A 63 23.67 -20.21 10.08
N LEU A 64 22.56 -20.21 9.33
CA LEU A 64 22.36 -21.14 8.21
C LEU A 64 23.43 -20.96 7.13
N LEU A 65 23.68 -19.73 6.69
CA LEU A 65 24.68 -19.43 5.65
C LEU A 65 26.10 -19.75 6.12
N ALA A 66 26.43 -19.53 7.40
CA ALA A 66 27.72 -19.89 7.98
C ALA A 66 27.91 -21.41 8.07
N ALA A 67 26.85 -22.16 8.36
CA ALA A 67 26.90 -23.63 8.40
C ALA A 67 27.09 -24.25 6.99
N TYR A 68 26.55 -23.60 5.95
CA TYR A 68 26.55 -24.11 4.59
C TYR A 68 27.11 -23.12 3.55
N PRO A 69 28.38 -22.72 3.64
CA PRO A 69 28.96 -21.67 2.80
C PRO A 69 29.13 -22.07 1.31
N ARG A 70 28.92 -23.35 0.99
CA ARG A 70 29.00 -23.88 -0.39
C ARG A 70 27.64 -24.09 -1.03
N ALA A 71 26.54 -23.95 -0.28
CA ALA A 71 25.19 -24.07 -0.82
C ALA A 71 24.91 -22.94 -1.81
N GLY A 72 24.27 -23.25 -2.93
CA GLY A 72 23.79 -22.23 -3.86
C GLY A 72 22.73 -21.36 -3.19
N LEU A 73 22.90 -20.04 -3.23
CA LEU A 73 21.98 -19.10 -2.57
C LEU A 73 21.13 -18.36 -3.59
N LEU A 74 19.81 -18.39 -3.42
CA LEU A 74 18.83 -17.65 -4.22
C LEU A 74 17.92 -16.83 -3.31
N GLY A 75 17.69 -15.58 -3.63
CA GLY A 75 16.72 -14.72 -2.97
C GLY A 75 15.54 -14.40 -3.88
N LEU A 76 14.32 -14.46 -3.34
CA LEU A 76 13.10 -14.01 -3.99
C LEU A 76 12.48 -12.90 -3.14
N SER A 77 12.10 -11.78 -3.76
CA SER A 77 11.44 -10.68 -3.05
C SER A 77 10.79 -9.72 -4.03
N ALA A 78 9.68 -9.11 -3.63
CA ALA A 78 9.09 -7.98 -4.34
C ALA A 78 9.91 -6.69 -4.20
N THR A 79 10.90 -6.66 -3.30
CA THR A 79 11.82 -5.54 -3.07
C THR A 79 13.14 -6.02 -2.50
N ASN A 80 14.22 -5.36 -2.88
CA ASN A 80 15.54 -5.57 -2.30
C ASN A 80 15.80 -4.71 -1.05
N VAL A 81 14.97 -3.68 -0.81
CA VAL A 81 15.15 -2.70 0.27
C VAL A 81 14.24 -2.98 1.46
N ARG A 82 14.83 -3.01 2.65
CA ARG A 82 14.11 -3.03 3.91
C ARG A 82 13.88 -1.58 4.40
N TYR A 83 12.62 -1.12 4.35
CA TYR A 83 12.27 0.27 4.68
C TYR A 83 12.23 0.56 6.19
N LEU A 84 12.09 -0.47 7.04
CA LEU A 84 11.98 -0.30 8.49
C LEU A 84 13.31 0.11 9.15
N ASP A 85 14.45 -0.25 8.54
CA ASP A 85 15.78 -0.05 9.11
C ASP A 85 16.63 0.82 8.17
N ASN A 86 16.41 2.12 8.14
CA ASN A 86 17.19 3.08 7.37
C ASN A 86 17.39 2.72 5.88
N ARG A 87 16.44 2.04 5.26
CA ARG A 87 16.47 1.60 3.85
C ARG A 87 17.66 0.69 3.53
N ARG A 88 17.93 -0.29 4.38
CA ARG A 88 18.97 -1.30 4.14
C ARG A 88 18.70 -2.04 2.83
N ASP A 89 19.73 -2.14 1.98
CA ASP A 89 19.68 -2.93 0.76
C ASP A 89 20.06 -4.38 1.05
N MET A 90 19.07 -5.24 1.15
CA MET A 90 19.25 -6.66 1.47
C MET A 90 19.82 -7.46 0.31
N ALA A 91 19.68 -7.00 -0.95
CA ALA A 91 20.36 -7.61 -2.09
C ALA A 91 21.88 -7.37 -2.00
N GLN A 92 22.29 -6.16 -1.61
CA GLN A 92 23.70 -5.87 -1.38
C GLN A 92 24.27 -6.67 -0.20
N GLU A 93 23.50 -6.81 0.89
CA GLU A 93 23.99 -7.48 2.11
C GLU A 93 24.08 -9.00 1.98
N LEU A 94 23.12 -9.66 1.30
CA LEU A 94 23.03 -11.11 1.22
C LEU A 94 23.58 -11.69 -0.08
N PHE A 95 23.56 -10.91 -1.16
CA PHE A 95 23.88 -11.37 -2.51
C PHE A 95 24.95 -10.51 -3.21
N GLU A 96 25.66 -9.65 -2.46
CA GLU A 96 26.69 -8.75 -3.01
C GLU A 96 26.18 -7.87 -4.17
N GLY A 97 24.88 -7.58 -4.19
CA GLY A 97 24.22 -6.82 -5.24
C GLY A 97 23.95 -7.61 -6.53
N HIS A 98 24.18 -8.93 -6.56
CA HIS A 98 23.87 -9.75 -7.72
C HIS A 98 22.35 -9.94 -7.86
N ILE A 99 21.77 -9.37 -8.92
CA ILE A 99 20.35 -9.48 -9.26
C ILE A 99 20.26 -10.25 -10.59
N ALA A 100 19.76 -11.48 -10.53
CA ALA A 100 19.61 -12.35 -11.70
C ALA A 100 18.46 -11.93 -12.62
N SER A 101 17.36 -11.43 -12.03
CA SER A 101 16.18 -10.97 -12.76
C SER A 101 15.46 -9.88 -11.94
N TYR A 102 15.00 -8.86 -12.63
CA TYR A 102 14.23 -7.78 -12.04
C TYR A 102 13.09 -7.40 -12.98
N MET A 103 11.87 -7.32 -12.45
CA MET A 103 10.68 -6.87 -13.17
C MET A 103 9.84 -6.01 -12.22
N THR A 104 9.50 -4.81 -12.65
CA THR A 104 8.58 -3.97 -11.90
C THR A 104 7.13 -4.40 -12.10
N LEU A 105 6.23 -3.97 -11.19
CA LEU A 105 4.80 -4.19 -11.35
C LEU A 105 4.29 -3.52 -12.64
N GLY A 106 4.75 -2.30 -12.90
CA GLY A 106 4.43 -1.55 -14.11
C GLY A 106 4.88 -2.28 -15.37
N GLU A 107 6.10 -2.82 -15.41
CA GLU A 107 6.59 -3.63 -16.53
C GLU A 107 5.76 -4.89 -16.75
N ALA A 108 5.40 -5.61 -15.68
CA ALA A 108 4.57 -6.80 -15.79
C ALA A 108 3.18 -6.50 -16.40
N VAL A 109 2.61 -5.34 -16.07
CA VAL A 109 1.35 -4.87 -16.67
C VAL A 109 1.56 -4.46 -18.11
N VAL A 110 2.61 -3.69 -18.42
CA VAL A 110 2.93 -3.26 -19.81
C VAL A 110 3.09 -4.47 -20.74
N ARG A 111 3.77 -5.51 -20.27
CA ARG A 111 4.00 -6.74 -21.05
C ARG A 111 2.82 -7.72 -21.04
N GLY A 112 1.70 -7.37 -20.39
CA GLY A 112 0.51 -8.22 -20.33
C GLY A 112 0.71 -9.51 -19.51
N ILE A 113 1.77 -9.62 -18.72
CA ILE A 113 1.98 -10.71 -17.76
C ILE A 113 0.94 -10.61 -16.65
N LEU A 114 0.63 -9.37 -16.24
CA LEU A 114 -0.47 -9.05 -15.34
C LEU A 114 -1.52 -8.22 -16.07
N PRO A 115 -2.82 -8.38 -15.75
CA PRO A 115 -3.88 -7.59 -16.38
C PRO A 115 -3.78 -6.12 -15.95
N ALA A 116 -4.04 -5.21 -16.88
CA ALA A 116 -4.14 -3.78 -16.55
C ALA A 116 -5.39 -3.54 -15.70
N PRO A 117 -5.26 -2.93 -14.51
CA PRO A 117 -6.39 -2.70 -13.62
C PRO A 117 -7.28 -1.54 -14.08
N VAL A 118 -8.51 -1.52 -13.56
CA VAL A 118 -9.33 -0.31 -13.47
C VAL A 118 -9.10 0.28 -12.07
N TYR A 119 -8.51 1.45 -12.00
CA TYR A 119 -8.20 2.12 -10.74
C TYR A 119 -9.23 3.20 -10.44
N VAL A 120 -9.93 3.08 -9.31
CA VAL A 120 -10.96 4.00 -8.86
C VAL A 120 -10.49 4.70 -7.59
N SER A 121 -10.21 5.99 -7.68
CA SER A 121 -9.84 6.81 -6.53
C SER A 121 -11.06 7.49 -5.94
N SER A 122 -11.27 7.32 -4.63
CA SER A 122 -12.40 7.87 -3.90
C SER A 122 -12.07 8.18 -2.43
N VAL A 123 -12.98 8.86 -1.74
CA VAL A 123 -12.87 9.19 -0.31
C VAL A 123 -14.14 8.73 0.41
N TYR A 124 -14.01 7.97 1.49
CA TYR A 124 -15.18 7.52 2.26
C TYR A 124 -15.51 8.42 3.45
N SER A 125 -14.55 9.18 3.96
CA SER A 125 -14.76 10.14 5.06
C SER A 125 -13.83 11.33 4.88
N TYR A 126 -14.40 12.51 4.87
CA TYR A 126 -13.67 13.79 4.73
C TYR A 126 -13.91 14.75 5.91
N ARG A 127 -14.89 14.47 6.76
CA ARG A 127 -15.30 15.39 7.84
C ARG A 127 -14.16 15.72 8.78
N GLN A 128 -13.44 14.71 9.28
CA GLN A 128 -12.33 14.91 10.20
C GLN A 128 -11.18 15.69 9.57
N SER A 129 -10.85 15.38 8.31
CA SER A 129 -9.82 16.11 7.55
C SER A 129 -10.25 17.56 7.35
N LEU A 130 -11.50 17.80 6.96
CA LEU A 130 -12.03 19.14 6.75
C LEU A 130 -11.98 19.98 8.03
N GLU A 131 -12.40 19.43 9.17
CA GLU A 131 -12.31 20.07 10.49
C GLU A 131 -10.86 20.40 10.90
N ALA A 132 -9.91 19.50 10.61
CA ALA A 132 -8.50 19.76 10.87
C ALA A 132 -7.97 20.93 10.03
N TYR A 133 -8.37 21.00 8.73
CA TYR A 133 -8.00 22.11 7.86
C TYR A 133 -8.71 23.41 8.21
N GLU A 134 -9.95 23.38 8.69
CA GLU A 134 -10.62 24.55 9.25
C GLU A 134 -9.83 25.19 10.40
N LYS A 135 -9.30 24.34 11.30
CA LYS A 135 -8.44 24.82 12.40
C LYS A 135 -7.15 25.44 11.87
N LYS A 136 -6.49 24.80 10.87
CA LYS A 136 -5.28 25.32 10.23
C LYS A 136 -5.56 26.68 9.56
N VAL A 137 -6.64 26.79 8.79
CA VAL A 137 -7.02 28.05 8.11
C VAL A 137 -7.34 29.18 9.11
N LYS A 138 -8.06 28.85 10.20
CA LYS A 138 -8.35 29.84 11.28
C LYS A 138 -7.08 30.30 12.01
N ALA A 139 -6.03 29.51 12.03
CA ALA A 139 -4.75 29.85 12.64
C ALA A 139 -3.89 30.76 11.75
N VAL A 140 -4.19 30.91 10.46
CA VAL A 140 -3.46 31.79 9.53
C VAL A 140 -3.81 33.25 9.80
N ARG A 141 -2.84 34.03 10.27
CA ARG A 141 -3.06 35.43 10.73
C ARG A 141 -2.72 36.52 9.69
N GLY A 142 -2.55 36.19 8.42
CA GLY A 142 -2.33 37.16 7.33
C GLY A 142 -3.65 37.53 6.62
N ALA A 143 -4.02 38.81 6.59
CA ALA A 143 -5.33 39.24 6.06
C ALA A 143 -5.61 38.82 4.60
N GLY A 144 -4.59 38.79 3.72
CA GLY A 144 -4.74 38.36 2.33
C GLY A 144 -4.75 36.82 2.16
N GLN A 145 -3.85 36.15 2.85
CA GLN A 145 -3.68 34.68 2.77
C GLN A 145 -4.79 33.91 3.47
N GLY A 146 -5.20 34.38 4.66
CA GLY A 146 -6.34 33.77 5.36
C GLY A 146 -7.62 33.80 4.52
N ALA A 147 -7.86 34.90 3.76
CA ALA A 147 -8.99 35.01 2.86
C ALA A 147 -8.90 34.03 1.66
N GLN A 148 -7.70 33.82 1.11
CA GLN A 148 -7.49 32.88 0.00
C GLN A 148 -7.65 31.42 0.47
N SER A 149 -7.02 31.05 1.57
CA SER A 149 -7.16 29.71 2.17
C SER A 149 -8.61 29.39 2.56
N ALA A 150 -9.33 30.38 3.11
CA ALA A 150 -10.76 30.26 3.41
C ALA A 150 -11.62 30.02 2.16
N ARG A 151 -11.29 30.68 1.03
CA ARG A 151 -11.99 30.46 -0.25
C ARG A 151 -11.76 29.05 -0.79
N TYR A 152 -10.52 28.54 -0.74
CA TYR A 152 -10.22 27.18 -1.16
C TYR A 152 -10.89 26.15 -0.26
N LEU A 153 -10.90 26.37 1.05
CA LEU A 153 -11.57 25.49 2.00
C LEU A 153 -13.09 25.42 1.75
N GLU A 154 -13.72 26.58 1.49
CA GLU A 154 -15.16 26.62 1.18
C GLU A 154 -15.48 25.99 -0.17
N ALA A 155 -14.64 26.20 -1.20
CA ALA A 155 -14.78 25.52 -2.47
C ALA A 155 -14.63 24.01 -2.35
N LEU A 156 -13.66 23.53 -1.55
CA LEU A 156 -13.45 22.12 -1.25
C LEU A 156 -14.67 21.53 -0.54
N ARG A 157 -15.24 22.23 0.45
CA ARG A 157 -16.46 21.79 1.14
C ARG A 157 -17.61 21.56 0.16
N ARG A 158 -17.86 22.53 -0.73
CA ARG A 158 -18.93 22.44 -1.75
C ARG A 158 -18.68 21.32 -2.76
N ALA A 159 -17.43 21.10 -3.16
CA ALA A 159 -17.08 20.00 -4.06
C ALA A 159 -17.34 18.65 -3.40
N LEU A 160 -16.98 18.48 -2.12
CA LEU A 160 -17.23 17.27 -1.34
C LEU A 160 -18.74 17.01 -1.10
N GLU A 161 -19.54 18.04 -0.92
CA GLU A 161 -20.99 17.93 -0.79
C GLU A 161 -21.68 17.47 -2.09
N LYS A 162 -21.07 17.78 -3.24
CA LYS A 162 -21.56 17.39 -4.57
C LYS A 162 -21.03 16.03 -5.03
N ALA A 163 -19.92 15.57 -4.45
CA ALA A 163 -19.31 14.32 -4.84
C ALA A 163 -20.24 13.13 -4.56
N ASP A 164 -20.23 12.15 -5.45
CA ASP A 164 -20.98 10.93 -5.24
C ASP A 164 -20.48 10.20 -3.97
N GLY A 165 -21.41 9.72 -3.17
CA GLY A 165 -21.09 8.92 -2.00
C GLY A 165 -20.55 7.54 -2.40
N LEU A 166 -19.75 6.94 -1.52
CA LEU A 166 -19.13 5.64 -1.73
C LEU A 166 -20.08 4.53 -2.23
N PRO A 167 -21.33 4.41 -1.74
CA PRO A 167 -22.28 3.42 -2.26
C PRO A 167 -22.56 3.54 -3.76
N ARG A 168 -22.67 4.76 -4.29
CA ARG A 168 -22.89 5.00 -5.72
C ARG A 168 -21.64 4.70 -6.55
N ILE A 169 -20.47 5.07 -6.06
CA ILE A 169 -19.19 4.80 -6.71
C ILE A 169 -18.97 3.28 -6.80
N ILE A 170 -19.18 2.56 -5.69
CA ILE A 170 -19.10 1.10 -5.65
C ILE A 170 -20.06 0.48 -6.67
N ALA A 171 -21.33 0.88 -6.66
CA ALA A 171 -22.35 0.34 -7.58
C ALA A 171 -22.04 0.61 -9.05
N ARG A 172 -21.36 1.73 -9.36
CA ARG A 172 -20.98 2.09 -10.73
C ARG A 172 -19.81 1.26 -11.24
N HIS A 173 -18.86 0.93 -10.38
CA HIS A 173 -17.57 0.36 -10.77
C HIS A 173 -17.38 -1.11 -10.40
N ILE A 174 -18.26 -1.73 -9.63
CA ILE A 174 -18.24 -3.19 -9.45
C ILE A 174 -18.88 -3.86 -10.67
N PRO A 175 -18.09 -4.58 -11.49
CA PRO A 175 -18.62 -5.20 -12.71
C PRO A 175 -19.37 -6.50 -12.41
N ASN A 176 -19.01 -7.21 -11.35
CA ASN A 176 -19.55 -8.52 -10.97
C ASN A 176 -20.16 -8.51 -9.57
N LYS A 177 -21.49 -8.68 -9.51
CA LYS A 177 -22.24 -8.74 -8.23
C LYS A 177 -21.92 -9.99 -7.41
N GLU A 178 -21.40 -11.03 -8.02
CA GLU A 178 -20.96 -12.27 -7.37
C GLU A 178 -19.44 -12.29 -7.16
N GLY A 179 -18.78 -11.13 -7.34
CA GLY A 179 -17.34 -10.98 -7.29
C GLY A 179 -16.74 -11.21 -5.91
N ARG A 180 -15.42 -11.44 -5.90
CA ARG A 180 -14.58 -11.55 -4.69
C ARG A 180 -13.67 -10.35 -4.57
N TYR A 181 -13.73 -9.69 -3.41
CA TYR A 181 -12.93 -8.50 -3.14
C TYR A 181 -12.18 -8.64 -1.83
N ILE A 182 -10.92 -8.19 -1.82
CA ILE A 182 -10.10 -8.12 -0.61
C ILE A 182 -10.10 -6.68 -0.11
N CYS A 183 -10.39 -6.49 1.18
CA CYS A 183 -10.52 -5.18 1.83
C CYS A 183 -9.37 -4.98 2.83
N PHE A 184 -8.39 -4.16 2.49
CA PHE A 184 -7.23 -3.89 3.34
C PHE A 184 -7.53 -2.80 4.37
N CYS A 185 -7.34 -3.12 5.65
CA CYS A 185 -7.61 -2.24 6.78
C CYS A 185 -6.35 -1.91 7.60
N ALA A 186 -6.35 -0.77 8.30
CA ALA A 186 -5.19 -0.29 9.05
C ALA A 186 -4.97 -1.02 10.38
N GLY A 187 -6.03 -1.57 10.98
CA GLY A 187 -5.98 -2.25 12.26
C GLY A 187 -7.34 -2.78 12.67
N PHE A 188 -7.42 -3.49 13.79
CA PHE A 188 -8.63 -4.20 14.21
C PHE A 188 -9.85 -3.30 14.41
N ALA A 189 -9.71 -2.19 15.13
CA ALA A 189 -10.81 -1.25 15.34
C ALA A 189 -11.31 -0.63 14.01
N HIS A 190 -10.38 -0.30 13.12
CA HIS A 190 -10.69 0.21 11.79
C HIS A 190 -11.39 -0.86 10.95
N MET A 191 -10.91 -2.09 10.94
CA MET A 191 -11.53 -3.20 10.21
C MET A 191 -12.98 -3.42 10.65
N ARG A 192 -13.25 -3.46 11.96
CA ARG A 192 -14.62 -3.57 12.49
C ARG A 192 -15.53 -2.44 11.99
N SER A 193 -15.06 -1.21 12.07
CA SER A 193 -15.82 -0.06 11.58
C SER A 193 -16.09 -0.16 10.07
N MET A 194 -15.13 -0.62 9.26
CA MET A 194 -15.32 -0.81 7.82
C MET A 194 -16.29 -1.96 7.52
N MET A 195 -16.24 -3.05 8.27
CA MET A 195 -17.19 -4.18 8.13
C MET A 195 -18.63 -3.76 8.47
N GLU A 196 -18.83 -2.93 9.49
CA GLU A 196 -20.14 -2.37 9.84
C GLU A 196 -20.68 -1.48 8.72
N ALA A 197 -19.85 -0.57 8.20
CA ALA A 197 -20.20 0.34 7.12
C ALA A 197 -20.36 -0.36 5.76
N ALA A 198 -19.69 -1.48 5.54
CA ALA A 198 -19.74 -2.23 4.29
C ALA A 198 -21.16 -2.67 3.90
N ARG A 199 -22.00 -3.01 4.86
CA ARG A 199 -23.39 -3.40 4.58
C ARG A 199 -24.18 -2.27 3.91
N GLU A 200 -23.96 -1.04 4.33
CA GLU A 200 -24.57 0.14 3.71
C GLU A 200 -23.92 0.46 2.36
N TRP A 201 -22.59 0.43 2.31
CA TRP A 201 -21.86 0.82 1.09
C TRP A 201 -22.09 -0.12 -0.08
N PHE A 202 -22.22 -1.41 0.18
CA PHE A 202 -22.40 -2.42 -0.86
C PHE A 202 -23.88 -2.78 -1.12
N ALA A 203 -24.82 -2.27 -0.31
CA ALA A 203 -26.25 -2.55 -0.48
C ALA A 203 -26.81 -2.27 -1.89
N PRO A 204 -26.35 -1.24 -2.65
CA PRO A 204 -26.79 -1.03 -4.03
C PRO A 204 -26.33 -2.12 -5.01
N VAL A 205 -25.28 -2.87 -4.67
CA VAL A 205 -24.77 -3.99 -5.46
C VAL A 205 -25.38 -5.31 -5.03
N ASP A 206 -25.30 -5.57 -3.72
CA ASP A 206 -25.85 -6.76 -3.06
C ASP A 206 -26.38 -6.36 -1.68
N ALA A 207 -27.68 -6.60 -1.44
CA ALA A 207 -28.32 -6.27 -0.17
C ALA A 207 -27.82 -7.11 1.02
N ALA A 208 -27.20 -8.25 0.76
CA ALA A 208 -26.71 -9.19 1.77
C ALA A 208 -25.30 -9.74 1.40
N PRO A 209 -24.27 -8.88 1.29
CA PRO A 209 -22.95 -9.35 0.95
C PRO A 209 -22.38 -10.28 2.03
N HIS A 210 -21.66 -11.32 1.62
CA HIS A 210 -20.95 -12.19 2.54
C HIS A 210 -19.65 -11.51 3.00
N ILE A 211 -19.51 -11.34 4.31
CA ILE A 211 -18.39 -10.64 4.92
C ILE A 211 -17.57 -11.63 5.74
N TYR A 212 -16.28 -11.71 5.42
CA TYR A 212 -15.26 -12.53 6.07
C TYR A 212 -14.17 -11.64 6.65
N SER A 213 -13.48 -12.13 7.69
CA SER A 213 -12.38 -11.39 8.29
C SER A 213 -11.17 -12.27 8.58
N VAL A 214 -9.96 -11.71 8.34
CA VAL A 214 -8.70 -12.41 8.59
C VAL A 214 -7.69 -11.44 9.20
N TYR A 215 -7.19 -11.77 10.40
CA TYR A 215 -6.13 -11.03 11.07
C TYR A 215 -5.28 -11.96 11.95
N THR A 216 -4.07 -11.56 12.33
CA THR A 216 -3.03 -12.44 12.89
C THR A 216 -3.46 -13.21 14.15
N ASP A 217 -4.24 -12.57 15.02
CA ASP A 217 -4.64 -13.14 16.32
C ASP A 217 -6.08 -13.70 16.31
N ALA A 218 -6.71 -13.84 15.14
CA ALA A 218 -8.06 -14.38 15.06
C ALA A 218 -8.04 -15.90 15.25
N PRO A 219 -8.80 -16.45 16.22
CA PRO A 219 -8.88 -17.90 16.44
C PRO A 219 -9.36 -18.64 15.18
N ASP A 220 -10.29 -18.05 14.44
CA ASP A 220 -10.96 -18.64 13.27
C ASP A 220 -10.43 -18.11 11.93
N ALA A 221 -9.28 -17.40 11.91
CA ALA A 221 -8.75 -16.79 10.70
C ALA A 221 -8.57 -17.78 9.54
N SER A 222 -8.12 -18.99 9.83
CA SER A 222 -7.94 -20.04 8.83
C SER A 222 -9.29 -20.53 8.28
N GLU A 223 -10.30 -20.68 9.15
CA GLU A 223 -11.63 -21.13 8.77
C GLU A 223 -12.38 -20.10 7.93
N ASP A 224 -12.41 -18.84 8.36
CA ASP A 224 -13.02 -17.74 7.59
C ASP A 224 -12.36 -17.56 6.23
N PHE A 225 -11.04 -17.72 6.16
CA PHE A 225 -10.32 -17.68 4.88
C PHE A 225 -10.71 -18.84 3.96
N GLN A 226 -10.84 -20.07 4.49
CA GLN A 226 -11.27 -21.20 3.69
C GLN A 226 -12.75 -21.07 3.26
N ARG A 227 -13.62 -20.56 4.11
CA ARG A 227 -15.01 -20.24 3.77
C ARG A 227 -15.08 -19.22 2.63
N PHE A 228 -14.30 -18.14 2.70
CA PHE A 228 -14.22 -17.14 1.62
C PHE A 228 -13.78 -17.76 0.29
N LYS A 229 -12.77 -18.64 0.32
CA LYS A 229 -12.28 -19.34 -0.89
C LYS A 229 -13.31 -20.29 -1.46
N ALA A 230 -14.02 -21.02 -0.61
CA ALA A 230 -15.00 -22.02 -1.00
C ALA A 230 -16.37 -21.44 -1.35
N ASP A 231 -16.63 -20.16 -1.04
CA ASP A 231 -17.94 -19.54 -1.28
C ASP A 231 -18.22 -19.40 -2.77
N SER A 232 -19.16 -20.20 -3.27
CA SER A 232 -19.66 -20.19 -4.63
C SER A 232 -21.09 -19.62 -4.75
N SER A 233 -21.55 -18.91 -3.72
CA SER A 233 -22.88 -18.29 -3.71
C SER A 233 -23.01 -17.16 -4.74
N GLY A 234 -24.25 -16.78 -5.08
CA GLY A 234 -24.56 -15.63 -5.92
C GLY A 234 -24.44 -14.27 -5.21
N HIS A 235 -23.81 -14.24 -4.03
CA HIS A 235 -23.58 -13.01 -3.27
C HIS A 235 -22.19 -12.43 -3.52
N LEU A 236 -22.05 -11.14 -3.25
CA LEU A 236 -20.75 -10.47 -3.21
C LEU A 236 -19.94 -10.96 -2.01
N LYS A 237 -18.68 -11.31 -2.20
CA LYS A 237 -17.77 -11.81 -1.16
C LYS A 237 -16.73 -10.76 -0.82
N LEU A 238 -16.70 -10.33 0.43
CA LEU A 238 -15.79 -9.31 0.95
C LEU A 238 -14.91 -9.92 2.04
N LEU A 239 -13.60 -9.97 1.81
CA LEU A 239 -12.61 -10.44 2.79
C LEU A 239 -11.88 -9.23 3.38
N PHE A 240 -12.20 -8.90 4.62
CA PHE A 240 -11.51 -7.85 5.37
C PHE A 240 -10.24 -8.40 6.01
N CYS A 241 -9.12 -7.71 5.85
CA CYS A 241 -7.84 -8.16 6.37
C CYS A 241 -6.98 -7.03 6.91
N ILE A 242 -6.10 -7.40 7.85
CA ILE A 242 -5.04 -6.57 8.39
C ILE A 242 -3.74 -7.35 8.14
N ASP A 243 -2.77 -6.78 7.46
CA ASP A 243 -1.41 -7.27 7.21
C ASP A 243 -1.21 -8.75 6.79
N MET A 244 -2.07 -9.67 7.21
CA MET A 244 -1.92 -11.12 6.95
C MET A 244 -1.88 -11.50 5.47
N LEU A 245 -2.57 -10.75 4.60
CA LEU A 245 -2.60 -11.01 3.16
C LEU A 245 -1.54 -10.23 2.39
N ASN A 246 -0.65 -9.52 3.08
CA ASN A 246 0.43 -8.81 2.41
C ASN A 246 1.46 -9.77 1.80
N GLU A 247 1.60 -11.01 2.34
CA GLU A 247 2.66 -11.93 1.98
C GLU A 247 2.16 -13.38 1.86
N GLY A 248 2.65 -14.09 0.84
CA GLY A 248 2.59 -15.54 0.71
C GLY A 248 1.21 -16.20 0.50
N ILE A 249 0.11 -15.46 0.57
CA ILE A 249 -1.23 -16.03 0.43
C ILE A 249 -1.79 -15.72 -0.96
N HIS A 250 -1.98 -16.74 -1.76
CA HIS A 250 -2.64 -16.62 -3.07
C HIS A 250 -4.14 -16.87 -2.93
N VAL A 251 -4.94 -15.98 -3.50
CA VAL A 251 -6.40 -16.11 -3.63
C VAL A 251 -6.75 -16.07 -5.11
N GLU A 252 -7.22 -17.18 -5.61
CA GLU A 252 -7.70 -17.27 -7.00
C GLU A 252 -9.06 -16.59 -7.17
N GLY A 253 -9.28 -16.00 -8.34
CA GLY A 253 -10.57 -15.43 -8.71
C GLY A 253 -10.96 -14.19 -7.91
N VAL A 254 -9.98 -13.37 -7.52
CA VAL A 254 -10.23 -12.04 -6.94
C VAL A 254 -10.53 -11.06 -8.06
N ASP A 255 -11.69 -10.41 -8.01
CA ASP A 255 -12.15 -9.42 -8.98
C ASP A 255 -11.62 -8.01 -8.68
N GLY A 256 -11.14 -7.77 -7.47
CA GLY A 256 -10.54 -6.49 -7.11
C GLY A 256 -10.19 -6.35 -5.63
N VAL A 257 -9.68 -5.17 -5.29
CA VAL A 257 -9.29 -4.84 -3.91
C VAL A 257 -9.87 -3.49 -3.49
N PHE A 258 -10.18 -3.38 -2.20
CA PHE A 258 -10.51 -2.12 -1.53
C PHE A 258 -9.37 -1.75 -0.58
N MET A 259 -8.75 -0.61 -0.82
CA MET A 259 -7.70 -0.06 0.00
C MET A 259 -8.31 0.99 0.93
N PHE A 260 -8.77 0.57 2.12
CA PHE A 260 -9.34 1.45 3.14
C PHE A 260 -8.27 2.08 4.03
N ARG A 261 -7.03 1.66 3.92
CA ARG A 261 -5.94 2.24 4.69
C ARG A 261 -5.00 3.05 3.81
N PRO A 262 -4.48 4.18 4.32
CA PRO A 262 -3.35 4.83 3.69
C PRO A 262 -2.14 3.89 3.75
N THR A 263 -1.58 3.59 2.60
CA THR A 263 -0.37 2.76 2.54
C THR A 263 0.84 3.65 2.37
N VAL A 264 1.54 3.90 3.46
CA VAL A 264 2.74 4.74 3.48
C VAL A 264 3.94 4.05 2.80
N SER A 265 3.95 2.71 2.80
CA SER A 265 5.01 1.92 2.18
C SER A 265 4.67 1.57 0.73
N PRO A 266 5.47 2.01 -0.26
CA PRO A 266 5.28 1.62 -1.66
C PRO A 266 5.31 0.11 -1.88
N ILE A 267 6.02 -0.62 -1.03
CA ILE A 267 6.12 -2.08 -1.10
C ILE A 267 4.80 -2.73 -0.70
N ILE A 268 4.27 -2.38 0.46
CA ILE A 268 2.99 -2.90 0.94
C ILE A 268 1.90 -2.58 -0.08
N TYR A 269 1.91 -1.37 -0.64
CA TYR A 269 1.01 -0.96 -1.71
C TYR A 269 1.10 -1.89 -2.93
N LYS A 270 2.32 -2.14 -3.43
CA LYS A 270 2.55 -3.04 -4.57
C LYS A 270 2.15 -4.48 -4.28
N GLN A 271 2.41 -4.97 -3.07
CA GLN A 271 1.98 -6.31 -2.63
C GLN A 271 0.45 -6.42 -2.60
N GLN A 272 -0.25 -5.39 -2.12
CA GLN A 272 -1.71 -5.34 -2.10
C GLN A 272 -2.28 -5.28 -3.52
N LEU A 273 -1.70 -4.46 -4.40
CA LEU A 273 -2.05 -4.45 -5.82
C LEU A 273 -1.81 -5.80 -6.48
N GLY A 274 -0.68 -6.43 -6.22
CA GLY A 274 -0.35 -7.74 -6.75
C GLY A 274 -1.37 -8.84 -6.40
N ARG A 275 -2.12 -8.68 -5.31
CA ARG A 275 -3.23 -9.62 -4.99
C ARG A 275 -4.43 -9.46 -5.93
N ALA A 276 -4.69 -8.26 -6.41
CA ALA A 276 -5.71 -8.02 -7.42
C ALA A 276 -5.25 -8.40 -8.83
N LEU A 277 -3.96 -8.22 -9.10
CA LEU A 277 -3.35 -8.41 -10.42
C LEU A 277 -2.85 -9.86 -10.58
N ALA A 278 -3.73 -10.86 -10.34
CA ALA A 278 -3.34 -12.25 -10.54
C ALA A 278 -3.14 -12.56 -12.02
N ALA A 279 -2.03 -13.22 -12.36
CA ALA A 279 -1.76 -13.68 -13.71
C ALA A 279 -2.87 -14.63 -14.19
N GLY A 280 -3.35 -14.41 -15.41
CA GLY A 280 -4.42 -15.23 -16.01
C GLY A 280 -5.85 -14.85 -15.60
N ALA A 281 -6.06 -13.72 -14.94
CA ALA A 281 -7.39 -13.20 -14.63
C ALA A 281 -8.21 -12.98 -15.91
N LYS A 282 -9.48 -13.40 -15.90
CA LYS A 282 -10.39 -13.30 -17.06
C LYS A 282 -10.85 -11.87 -17.32
N HIS A 283 -10.80 -11.01 -16.34
CA HIS A 283 -11.27 -9.62 -16.38
C HIS A 283 -10.23 -8.69 -15.78
N ALA A 284 -10.25 -7.42 -16.19
CA ALA A 284 -9.47 -6.37 -15.56
C ALA A 284 -9.91 -6.22 -14.09
N PRO A 285 -9.04 -6.42 -13.10
CA PRO A 285 -9.40 -6.25 -11.71
C PRO A 285 -9.66 -4.79 -11.38
N VAL A 286 -10.58 -4.54 -10.43
CA VAL A 286 -10.88 -3.18 -9.98
C VAL A 286 -10.13 -2.89 -8.68
N ILE A 287 -9.40 -1.80 -8.66
CA ILE A 287 -8.71 -1.30 -7.47
C ILE A 287 -9.47 -0.09 -6.97
N PHE A 288 -10.15 -0.22 -5.84
CA PHE A 288 -10.76 0.89 -5.14
C PHE A 288 -9.77 1.45 -4.12
N ASP A 289 -9.18 2.58 -4.43
CA ASP A 289 -8.36 3.34 -3.47
C ASP A 289 -9.27 4.30 -2.72
N VAL A 290 -9.74 3.85 -1.57
CA VAL A 290 -10.76 4.54 -0.77
C VAL A 290 -10.13 4.97 0.55
N VAL A 291 -9.63 6.17 0.58
CA VAL A 291 -8.94 6.72 1.74
C VAL A 291 -9.78 7.81 2.42
N ASN A 292 -9.53 7.99 3.71
CA ASN A 292 -10.15 9.08 4.48
C ASN A 292 -9.27 10.34 4.54
N ASN A 293 -8.15 10.35 3.82
CA ASN A 293 -7.18 11.43 3.87
C ASN A 293 -6.73 11.81 2.46
N PHE A 294 -6.88 13.09 2.11
CA PHE A 294 -6.44 13.65 0.83
C PHE A 294 -4.92 13.58 0.61
N GLU A 295 -4.13 13.51 1.70
CA GLU A 295 -2.67 13.45 1.62
C GLU A 295 -2.16 12.14 1.00
N ASN A 296 -2.99 11.11 0.93
CA ASN A 296 -2.63 9.78 0.43
C ASN A 296 -3.08 9.50 -1.02
N LEU A 297 -3.65 10.48 -1.71
CA LEU A 297 -4.07 10.33 -3.11
C LEU A 297 -2.89 10.28 -4.12
N TYR A 298 -1.65 10.29 -3.64
CA TYR A 298 -0.43 10.31 -4.49
C TYR A 298 0.07 8.93 -4.93
N SER A 299 -0.51 7.84 -4.42
CA SER A 299 -0.01 6.48 -4.72
C SER A 299 -0.23 6.03 -6.17
N ILE A 300 -1.12 6.69 -6.90
CA ILE A 300 -1.46 6.39 -8.30
C ILE A 300 -0.27 6.68 -9.25
N SER A 301 0.47 7.77 -9.01
CA SER A 301 1.57 8.19 -9.89
C SER A 301 2.68 7.13 -9.97
N ALA A 302 2.94 6.42 -8.89
CA ALA A 302 4.04 5.45 -8.85
C ALA A 302 3.88 4.29 -9.84
N LEU A 303 2.67 3.74 -10.01
CA LEU A 303 2.43 2.67 -10.99
C LEU A 303 2.46 3.22 -12.42
N GLN A 304 1.91 4.41 -12.66
CA GLN A 304 1.96 5.06 -13.96
C GLN A 304 3.41 5.35 -14.39
N GLU A 305 4.22 5.92 -13.48
CA GLU A 305 5.64 6.19 -13.72
C GLU A 305 6.43 4.91 -14.02
N GLU A 306 6.14 3.81 -13.33
CA GLU A 306 6.75 2.51 -13.65
C GLU A 306 6.35 2.01 -15.03
N MET A 307 5.09 2.14 -15.43
CA MET A 307 4.63 1.75 -16.76
C MET A 307 5.27 2.61 -17.84
N GLU A 308 5.31 3.93 -17.67
CA GLU A 308 5.95 4.85 -18.61
C GLU A 308 7.44 4.54 -18.75
N THR A 309 8.13 4.28 -17.63
CA THR A 309 9.54 3.88 -17.62
C THR A 309 9.74 2.56 -18.37
N ALA A 310 8.88 1.56 -18.13
CA ALA A 310 8.97 0.27 -18.79
C ALA A 310 8.73 0.37 -20.32
N VAL A 311 7.75 1.16 -20.76
CA VAL A 311 7.51 1.43 -22.18
C VAL A 311 8.74 2.07 -22.83
N GLN A 312 9.31 3.09 -22.17
CA GLN A 312 10.49 3.77 -22.66
C GLN A 312 11.71 2.84 -22.75
N GLN A 313 11.91 1.98 -21.77
CA GLN A 313 12.97 0.99 -21.76
C GLN A 313 12.80 -0.02 -22.89
N LEU A 314 11.61 -0.62 -23.05
CA LEU A 314 11.31 -1.56 -24.13
C LEU A 314 11.49 -0.90 -25.51
N TYR A 315 11.14 0.39 -25.63
CA TYR A 315 11.41 1.16 -26.84
C TYR A 315 12.91 1.26 -27.15
N THR A 316 13.73 1.63 -26.15
CA THR A 316 15.19 1.78 -26.34
C THR A 316 15.88 0.44 -26.62
N GLU A 317 15.36 -0.66 -26.09
CA GLU A 317 15.83 -2.02 -26.33
C GLU A 317 15.36 -2.63 -27.66
N GLY A 318 14.50 -1.93 -28.42
CA GLY A 318 13.92 -2.45 -29.67
C GLY A 318 12.86 -3.53 -29.47
N ARG A 319 12.27 -3.63 -28.29
CA ARG A 319 11.32 -4.66 -27.84
C ARG A 319 9.86 -4.17 -27.80
N LEU A 320 9.50 -3.23 -28.65
CA LEU A 320 8.12 -2.69 -28.69
C LEU A 320 7.03 -3.73 -28.92
N SER A 321 7.37 -4.84 -29.57
CA SER A 321 6.43 -5.96 -29.77
C SER A 321 5.96 -6.62 -28.46
N GLU A 322 6.65 -6.37 -27.35
CA GLU A 322 6.29 -6.86 -26.02
C GLU A 322 5.35 -5.90 -25.26
N VAL A 323 5.09 -4.72 -25.79
CA VAL A 323 4.16 -3.76 -25.19
C VAL A 323 2.72 -4.17 -25.57
N VAL A 324 1.99 -4.68 -24.59
CA VAL A 324 0.58 -5.08 -24.71
C VAL A 324 -0.34 -3.93 -24.30
N THR A 325 0.03 -3.17 -23.26
CA THR A 325 -0.72 -1.99 -22.83
C THR A 325 0.23 -0.90 -22.34
N GLU A 326 -0.06 0.34 -22.70
CA GLU A 326 0.74 1.49 -22.29
C GLU A 326 0.16 2.18 -21.04
N ARG A 327 -1.12 1.96 -20.77
CA ARG A 327 -1.86 2.66 -19.70
C ARG A 327 -2.90 1.75 -19.08
N PHE A 328 -3.26 2.02 -17.85
CA PHE A 328 -4.45 1.46 -17.21
C PHE A 328 -5.57 2.51 -17.11
N THR A 329 -6.78 2.07 -16.86
CA THR A 329 -7.93 2.96 -16.71
C THR A 329 -7.89 3.59 -15.32
N LEU A 330 -7.73 4.93 -15.27
CA LEU A 330 -7.82 5.71 -14.04
C LEU A 330 -9.15 6.47 -14.00
N ILE A 331 -9.93 6.23 -12.96
CA ILE A 331 -11.19 6.91 -12.68
C ILE A 331 -11.00 7.68 -11.37
N ASP A 332 -10.92 8.99 -11.47
CA ASP A 332 -10.74 9.86 -10.31
C ASP A 332 -12.07 10.52 -9.94
N GLU A 333 -12.81 9.86 -9.04
CA GLU A 333 -14.12 10.33 -8.56
C GLU A 333 -14.03 11.58 -7.65
N VAL A 334 -12.81 12.00 -7.32
CA VAL A 334 -12.54 13.14 -6.42
C VAL A 334 -11.56 14.16 -7.00
N GLN A 335 -11.38 14.17 -8.32
CA GLN A 335 -10.42 15.04 -9.00
C GLN A 335 -10.57 16.52 -8.62
N GLU A 336 -11.81 17.04 -8.63
CA GLU A 336 -12.08 18.44 -8.26
C GLU A 336 -11.68 18.69 -6.80
N CYS A 337 -12.00 17.78 -5.89
CA CYS A 337 -11.67 17.87 -4.48
C CYS A 337 -10.14 17.85 -4.27
N ARG A 338 -9.42 16.99 -4.99
CA ARG A 338 -7.95 16.89 -4.93
C ARG A 338 -7.28 18.18 -5.38
N VAL A 339 -7.66 18.72 -6.53
CA VAL A 339 -7.11 19.99 -7.04
C VAL A 339 -7.36 21.14 -6.06
N LEU A 340 -8.55 21.22 -5.47
CA LEU A 340 -8.87 22.25 -4.47
C LEU A 340 -8.07 22.05 -3.18
N PHE A 341 -7.85 20.83 -2.77
CA PHE A 341 -7.05 20.48 -1.61
C PHE A 341 -5.56 20.82 -1.81
N GLU A 342 -5.00 20.56 -2.97
CA GLU A 342 -3.64 20.96 -3.33
C GLU A 342 -3.47 22.49 -3.25
N LYS A 343 -4.38 23.24 -3.86
CA LYS A 343 -4.38 24.71 -3.78
C LYS A 343 -4.51 25.22 -2.34
N LEU A 344 -5.34 24.56 -1.52
CA LEU A 344 -5.46 24.90 -0.11
C LEU A 344 -4.14 24.64 0.63
N ASN A 345 -3.51 23.49 0.42
CA ASN A 345 -2.22 23.16 1.03
C ASN A 345 -1.11 24.13 0.60
N GLU A 346 -1.03 24.47 -0.68
CA GLU A 346 -0.07 25.46 -1.18
C GLU A 346 -0.28 26.83 -0.51
N SER A 347 -1.53 27.27 -0.37
CA SER A 347 -1.84 28.53 0.29
C SER A 347 -1.45 28.55 1.78
N LEU A 348 -1.55 27.41 2.46
CA LEU A 348 -1.13 27.25 3.85
C LEU A 348 0.40 27.16 3.99
N ARG A 349 1.08 26.49 3.06
CA ARG A 349 2.55 26.38 3.03
C ARG A 349 3.22 27.71 2.73
N SER A 350 2.69 28.50 1.81
CA SER A 350 3.23 29.83 1.51
C SER A 350 3.17 30.75 2.74
N GLY A 351 2.11 30.62 3.57
CA GLY A 351 2.03 31.32 4.85
C GLY A 351 3.15 30.92 5.81
N TRP A 352 3.37 29.62 6.00
CA TRP A 352 4.44 29.13 6.86
C TRP A 352 5.82 29.55 6.36
N GLN A 353 6.06 29.51 5.06
CA GLN A 353 7.32 29.95 4.45
C GLN A 353 7.60 31.42 4.72
N GLN A 354 6.59 32.29 4.63
CA GLN A 354 6.74 33.71 4.95
C GLN A 354 7.10 33.93 6.41
N TYR A 355 6.44 33.22 7.35
CA TYR A 355 6.78 33.28 8.76
C TYR A 355 8.20 32.74 9.02
N TYR A 356 8.59 31.66 8.36
CA TYR A 356 9.92 31.09 8.48
C TYR A 356 11.01 32.06 7.98
N GLU A 357 10.83 32.66 6.80
CA GLU A 357 11.80 33.62 6.25
C GLU A 357 11.85 34.90 7.12
N ALA A 358 10.71 35.37 7.61
CA ALA A 358 10.65 36.50 8.54
C ALA A 358 11.35 36.18 9.87
N ALA A 359 11.16 34.99 10.43
CA ALA A 359 11.84 34.53 11.64
C ALA A 359 13.35 34.42 11.42
N LYS A 360 13.77 33.89 10.28
CA LYS A 360 15.17 33.78 9.87
C LYS A 360 15.84 35.15 9.73
N ALA A 361 15.17 36.09 9.07
CA ALA A 361 15.64 37.47 8.94
C ALA A 361 15.74 38.15 10.29
N TYR A 362 14.76 37.94 11.17
CA TYR A 362 14.79 38.45 12.54
C TYR A 362 15.99 37.90 13.31
N ALA A 363 16.21 36.58 13.26
CA ALA A 363 17.34 35.92 13.95
C ALA A 363 18.68 36.42 13.42
N GLN A 364 18.82 36.63 12.12
CA GLN A 364 20.04 37.20 11.53
C GLN A 364 20.30 38.65 12.01
N LYS A 365 19.25 39.44 12.16
CA LYS A 365 19.34 40.86 12.59
C LYS A 365 19.56 41.00 14.10
N HIS A 366 18.97 40.12 14.91
CA HIS A 366 18.93 40.25 16.37
C HIS A 366 19.73 39.16 17.12
N GLY A 367 20.29 38.18 16.43
CA GLY A 367 21.09 37.11 17.02
C GLY A 367 20.31 36.04 17.79
N ASN A 368 18.97 36.15 17.81
CA ASN A 368 18.05 35.19 18.47
C ASN A 368 16.66 35.24 17.85
N LEU A 369 15.79 34.29 18.22
CA LEU A 369 14.39 34.19 17.79
C LEU A 369 13.38 34.79 18.78
N LEU A 370 13.83 35.54 19.80
CA LEU A 370 12.98 36.11 20.83
C LEU A 370 12.32 37.42 20.35
N ALA A 371 11.42 37.32 19.41
CA ALA A 371 10.68 38.50 18.93
C ALA A 371 9.73 39.02 20.02
N PRO A 372 9.71 40.34 20.30
CA PRO A 372 8.76 40.90 21.25
C PRO A 372 7.32 40.64 20.82
N ARG A 373 6.42 40.40 21.78
CA ARG A 373 5.01 40.00 21.52
C ARG A 373 4.24 40.89 20.54
N ARG A 374 4.64 42.14 20.34
CA ARG A 374 4.01 43.07 19.38
C ARG A 374 4.87 43.35 18.16
N PHE A 375 5.93 42.59 17.95
CA PHE A 375 6.81 42.79 16.80
C PHE A 375 6.09 42.45 15.51
N LYS A 376 6.14 43.36 14.55
CA LYS A 376 5.70 43.13 13.18
C LYS A 376 6.85 43.40 12.23
N THR A 377 6.96 42.60 11.18
CA THR A 377 7.88 42.88 10.06
C THR A 377 7.47 44.14 9.30
N GLU A 378 8.33 44.66 8.44
CA GLU A 378 8.04 45.79 7.57
C GLU A 378 6.80 45.55 6.70
N ASP A 379 6.55 44.30 6.31
CA ASP A 379 5.36 43.83 5.57
C ASP A 379 4.13 43.63 6.45
N GLY A 380 4.18 43.95 7.73
CA GLY A 380 3.07 43.87 8.67
C GLY A 380 2.82 42.48 9.25
N LEU A 381 3.72 41.48 9.04
CA LEU A 381 3.60 40.14 9.57
C LEU A 381 3.89 40.14 11.07
N ALA A 382 2.96 39.65 11.90
CA ALA A 382 3.12 39.57 13.35
C ALA A 382 3.99 38.35 13.73
N LEU A 383 5.28 38.57 13.99
CA LEU A 383 6.25 37.52 14.29
C LEU A 383 6.32 37.20 15.79
N GLY A 384 5.86 38.10 16.66
CA GLY A 384 5.99 38.00 18.12
C GLY A 384 4.77 37.42 18.83
N GLU A 385 3.75 37.00 18.15
CA GLU A 385 2.57 36.31 18.70
C GLU A 385 2.68 34.81 18.49
#